data_7de9d9dcd7e745a1ca1616ea149177cf
#
_entry.id   7de9d9dcd7e745a1ca1616ea149177cf
#
_cell.length_a   1.000
_cell.length_b   1.000
_cell.length_c   1.000
_cell.angle_alpha   90.00
_cell.angle_beta   90.00
_cell.angle_gamma   90.00
#
_symmetry.space_group_name_H-M   'P 1'
#
loop_
_entity.id
_entity.type
_entity.pdbx_description
1 polymer ?
#
loop_
_entity_poly.entity_id
_entity_poly.type
_entity_poly.pdbx_seq_one_letter_code
_entity_poly.pdbx_strand_id
1 'polypeptide(L)'
;MNIHDYDKENVLYAVHNHNLNIHYTAPKEIWEKLQKLYQEMPHWKENYGETDATWYAEGDGKLIEACVEPSGLFFYAELPQEEWDWWFDLFKKRATEILGFAVGEPEDGFPFIIWE
;
A
#
# COMPACT_ATOMS: atom_id res chain seq x y z
N MET A 1 14.02 -32.52 1.73
CA MET A 1 13.56 -31.20 2.02
C MET A 1 13.17 -31.07 3.48
N ASN A 2 13.41 -29.95 3.99
CA ASN A 2 13.02 -29.69 5.33
C ASN A 2 11.62 -29.10 5.36
N ILE A 3 10.67 -29.85 5.86
CA ILE A 3 9.30 -29.39 5.98
C ILE A 3 9.22 -28.12 6.80
N HIS A 4 10.08 -28.02 7.76
CA HIS A 4 10.15 -26.87 8.64
C HIS A 4 10.42 -25.58 7.86
N ASP A 5 11.37 -25.61 6.93
CA ASP A 5 11.69 -24.45 6.11
C ASP A 5 10.53 -24.09 5.20
N TYR A 6 9.88 -25.09 4.65
CA TYR A 6 8.74 -24.89 3.79
C TYR A 6 7.58 -24.22 4.55
N ASP A 7 7.30 -24.71 5.74
CA ASP A 7 6.25 -24.13 6.58
C ASP A 7 6.59 -22.70 6.96
N LYS A 8 7.85 -22.44 7.23
CA LYS A 8 8.32 -21.12 7.56
C LYS A 8 8.06 -20.14 6.42
N GLU A 9 8.32 -20.55 5.19
CA GLU A 9 8.07 -19.70 4.04
C GLU A 9 6.58 -19.41 3.88
N ASN A 10 5.75 -20.40 4.06
CA ASN A 10 4.30 -20.22 3.94
C ASN A 10 3.75 -19.30 5.02
N VAL A 11 4.34 -19.35 6.21
CA VAL A 11 3.94 -18.45 7.29
C VAL A 11 4.41 -17.03 7.05
N LEU A 12 5.59 -16.87 6.45
CA LEU A 12 6.19 -15.57 6.27
C LEU A 12 5.49 -14.72 5.21
N TYR A 13 4.99 -15.33 4.15
CA TYR A 13 4.39 -14.57 3.05
C TYR A 13 2.89 -14.74 3.02
N ALA A 14 2.21 -13.73 3.51
CA ALA A 14 0.76 -13.65 3.41
C ALA A 14 0.37 -12.69 2.30
N VAL A 15 -0.79 -12.90 1.71
CA VAL A 15 -1.35 -12.00 0.70
C VAL A 15 -2.23 -10.99 1.42
N HIS A 16 -2.04 -9.72 1.07
CA HIS A 16 -2.77 -8.61 1.67
C HIS A 16 -3.49 -7.82 0.59
N ASN A 17 -4.76 -7.50 0.81
CA ASN A 17 -5.57 -6.71 -0.11
C ASN A 17 -6.32 -5.68 0.73
N HIS A 18 -6.04 -4.39 0.49
CA HIS A 18 -6.62 -3.32 1.30
C HIS A 18 -6.92 -2.09 0.47
N ASN A 19 -8.04 -1.42 0.77
CA ASN A 19 -8.40 -0.16 0.14
C ASN A 19 -8.29 0.95 1.17
N LEU A 20 -7.75 2.09 0.75
CA LEU A 20 -7.75 3.29 1.59
C LEU A 20 -8.83 4.25 1.12
N ASN A 21 -9.21 5.17 2.01
CA ASN A 21 -10.31 6.10 1.78
C ASN A 21 -9.94 7.29 0.89
N ILE A 22 -9.10 7.05 -0.12
CA ILE A 22 -8.71 8.07 -1.09
C ILE A 22 -9.40 7.73 -2.40
N HIS A 23 -10.44 8.51 -2.71
CA HIS A 23 -11.29 8.24 -3.87
C HIS A 23 -10.58 8.61 -5.18
N TYR A 24 -10.90 7.90 -6.26
CA TYR A 24 -10.26 8.15 -7.55
C TYR A 24 -10.57 9.54 -8.11
N THR A 25 -11.64 10.19 -7.64
CA THR A 25 -11.99 11.54 -8.07
C THR A 25 -11.24 12.63 -7.29
N ALA A 26 -10.31 12.26 -6.42
CA ALA A 26 -9.54 13.23 -5.68
C ALA A 26 -8.80 14.17 -6.64
N PRO A 27 -8.65 15.46 -6.25
CA PRO A 27 -8.00 16.43 -7.14
C PRO A 27 -6.54 16.07 -7.42
N LYS A 28 -6.03 16.62 -8.52
CA LYS A 28 -4.66 16.38 -8.95
C LYS A 28 -3.63 16.59 -7.85
N GLU A 29 -3.84 17.62 -7.02
CA GLU A 29 -2.91 17.95 -5.92
C GLU A 29 -2.74 16.80 -4.93
N ILE A 30 -3.81 16.06 -4.67
CA ILE A 30 -3.76 14.90 -3.78
C ILE A 30 -2.86 13.83 -4.38
N TRP A 31 -3.04 13.55 -5.68
CA TRP A 31 -2.23 12.53 -6.34
C TRP A 31 -0.77 12.94 -6.46
N GLU A 32 -0.50 14.23 -6.64
CA GLU A 32 0.88 14.73 -6.68
C GLU A 32 1.57 14.52 -5.33
N LYS A 33 0.86 14.77 -4.24
CA LYS A 33 1.40 14.53 -2.90
C LYS A 33 1.65 13.04 -2.67
N LEU A 34 0.73 12.21 -3.13
CA LEU A 34 0.88 10.76 -3.00
C LEU A 34 2.07 10.25 -3.82
N GLN A 35 2.29 10.80 -5.02
CA GLN A 35 3.43 10.41 -5.84
C GLN A 35 4.75 10.64 -5.10
N LYS A 36 4.86 11.74 -4.40
CA LYS A 36 6.05 12.02 -3.61
C LYS A 36 6.18 11.04 -2.46
N LEU A 37 5.06 10.75 -1.78
CA LEU A 37 5.07 9.80 -0.69
C LEU A 37 5.47 8.41 -1.15
N TYR A 38 4.97 7.98 -2.30
CA TYR A 38 5.33 6.66 -2.86
C TYR A 38 6.84 6.50 -2.94
N GLN A 39 7.51 7.53 -3.44
CA GLN A 39 8.95 7.50 -3.63
C GLN A 39 9.73 7.55 -2.33
N GLU A 40 9.12 8.09 -1.29
CA GLU A 40 9.76 8.21 0.02
C GLU A 40 9.53 6.98 0.91
N MET A 41 8.60 6.12 0.53
CA MET A 41 8.34 4.91 1.31
C MET A 41 9.46 3.90 1.12
N PRO A 42 9.77 3.12 2.17
CA PRO A 42 10.83 2.11 2.06
C PRO A 42 10.59 1.13 0.92
N HIS A 43 11.68 0.77 0.25
CA HIS A 43 11.72 -0.24 -0.81
C HIS A 43 11.04 0.18 -2.12
N TRP A 44 10.97 1.48 -2.38
CA TRP A 44 10.42 2.01 -3.63
C TRP A 44 11.13 1.43 -4.86
N LYS A 45 10.34 1.12 -5.90
CA LYS A 45 10.84 0.65 -7.19
C LYS A 45 10.37 1.59 -8.29
N GLU A 46 11.32 2.30 -8.88
CA GLU A 46 11.03 3.27 -9.92
C GLU A 46 10.67 2.58 -11.24
N ASN A 47 9.61 3.03 -11.87
CA ASN A 47 9.19 2.55 -13.19
C ASN A 47 9.05 1.04 -13.30
N TYR A 48 8.59 0.39 -12.24
CA TYR A 48 8.42 -1.05 -12.23
C TYR A 48 6.95 -1.43 -12.44
N GLY A 49 6.71 -2.34 -13.41
CA GLY A 49 5.38 -2.88 -13.62
C GLY A 49 4.40 -1.89 -14.26
N GLU A 50 3.13 -2.29 -14.26
CA GLU A 50 2.06 -1.51 -14.89
C GLU A 50 1.11 -0.91 -13.86
N THR A 51 1.44 -1.00 -12.58
CA THR A 51 0.64 -0.41 -11.51
C THR A 51 1.10 1.03 -11.27
N ASP A 52 0.31 1.78 -10.49
CA ASP A 52 0.65 3.17 -10.18
C ASP A 52 1.92 3.28 -9.35
N ALA A 53 2.17 2.29 -8.50
CA ALA A 53 3.37 2.28 -7.65
C ALA A 53 3.73 0.86 -7.25
N THR A 54 5.02 0.61 -7.06
CA THR A 54 5.52 -0.70 -6.67
C THR A 54 6.65 -0.55 -5.66
N TRP A 55 6.67 -1.43 -4.67
CA TRP A 55 7.74 -1.50 -3.66
C TRP A 55 8.19 -2.95 -3.52
N TYR A 56 9.40 -3.15 -3.02
CA TYR A 56 10.06 -4.45 -2.90
C TYR A 56 10.35 -5.01 -4.28
N ALA A 57 9.72 -6.08 -4.72
CA ALA A 57 9.91 -6.65 -6.06
C ALA A 57 11.38 -6.93 -6.40
N GLU A 58 12.10 -7.53 -5.43
CA GLU A 58 13.54 -7.72 -5.57
C GLU A 58 13.94 -9.17 -5.83
N GLY A 59 12.99 -9.99 -6.25
CA GLY A 59 13.28 -11.37 -6.60
C GLY A 59 13.22 -12.34 -5.43
N ASP A 60 12.92 -11.85 -4.25
CA ASP A 60 12.78 -12.70 -3.05
C ASP A 60 11.33 -13.06 -2.76
N GLY A 61 10.42 -12.70 -3.65
CA GLY A 61 8.99 -12.96 -3.49
C GLY A 61 8.22 -11.87 -2.78
N LYS A 62 8.89 -10.87 -2.23
CA LYS A 62 8.20 -9.75 -1.56
C LYS A 62 7.75 -8.72 -2.57
N LEU A 63 6.54 -8.22 -2.38
CA LEU A 63 5.94 -7.28 -3.32
C LEU A 63 4.87 -6.43 -2.64
N ILE A 64 4.82 -5.15 -3.01
CA ILE A 64 3.68 -4.29 -2.72
C ILE A 64 3.37 -3.52 -4.00
N GLU A 65 2.10 -3.49 -4.37
CA GLU A 65 1.63 -2.71 -5.51
C GLU A 65 0.45 -1.85 -5.10
N ALA A 66 0.35 -0.66 -5.69
CA ALA A 66 -0.79 0.22 -5.45
C ALA A 66 -1.41 0.63 -6.78
N CYS A 67 -2.74 0.66 -6.82
CA CYS A 67 -3.51 1.06 -7.99
C CYS A 67 -4.69 1.90 -7.56
N VAL A 68 -5.08 2.86 -8.39
CA VAL A 68 -6.29 3.64 -8.17
C VAL A 68 -7.46 2.86 -8.74
N GLU A 69 -8.41 2.52 -7.88
CA GLU A 69 -9.57 1.72 -8.24
C GLU A 69 -10.86 2.47 -7.87
N PRO A 70 -12.02 2.09 -8.45
CA PRO A 70 -13.28 2.70 -8.00
C PRO A 70 -13.53 2.54 -6.50
N SER A 71 -12.97 1.51 -5.90
CA SER A 71 -13.08 1.26 -4.45
C SER A 71 -12.11 2.10 -3.62
N GLY A 72 -11.29 2.94 -4.26
CA GLY A 72 -10.30 3.76 -3.58
C GLY A 72 -8.88 3.39 -3.99
N LEU A 73 -7.91 3.90 -3.24
CA LEU A 73 -6.51 3.53 -3.46
C LEU A 73 -6.30 2.12 -2.94
N PHE A 74 -6.10 1.19 -3.84
CA PHE A 74 -6.02 -0.22 -3.54
C PHE A 74 -4.57 -0.69 -3.46
N PHE A 75 -4.26 -1.46 -2.41
CA PHE A 75 -2.96 -2.08 -2.22
C PHE A 75 -3.06 -3.58 -2.29
N TYR A 76 -2.16 -4.19 -3.04
CA TYR A 76 -1.95 -5.63 -3.07
C TYR A 76 -0.52 -5.89 -2.59
N ALA A 77 -0.35 -6.86 -1.70
CA ALA A 77 0.98 -7.16 -1.19
C ALA A 77 1.18 -8.64 -0.92
N GLU A 78 2.44 -9.07 -1.03
CA GLU A 78 2.89 -10.40 -0.62
C GLU A 78 4.07 -10.17 0.30
N LEU A 79 3.81 -10.21 1.60
CA LEU A 79 4.78 -9.91 2.65
C LEU A 79 4.46 -10.70 3.91
N PRO A 80 5.46 -10.93 4.77
CA PRO A 80 5.17 -11.39 6.12
C PRO A 80 4.21 -10.42 6.80
N GLN A 81 3.31 -10.94 7.62
CA GLN A 81 2.28 -10.12 8.26
C GLN A 81 2.86 -8.93 9.04
N GLU A 82 3.90 -9.17 9.82
CA GLU A 82 4.49 -8.11 10.63
C GLU A 82 5.13 -7.02 9.77
N GLU A 83 5.75 -7.41 8.69
CA GLU A 83 6.39 -6.46 7.78
C GLU A 83 5.35 -5.62 7.05
N TRP A 84 4.26 -6.25 6.62
CA TRP A 84 3.16 -5.54 6.00
C TRP A 84 2.53 -4.54 6.98
N ASP A 85 2.25 -4.98 8.21
CA ASP A 85 1.65 -4.12 9.22
C ASP A 85 2.51 -2.87 9.46
N TRP A 86 3.82 -3.05 9.59
CA TRP A 86 4.75 -1.94 9.77
C TRP A 86 4.72 -0.98 8.57
N TRP A 87 4.82 -1.53 7.36
CA TRP A 87 4.90 -0.72 6.16
C TRP A 87 3.59 0.05 5.92
N PHE A 88 2.46 -0.64 6.04
CA PHE A 88 1.15 -0.06 5.77
C PHE A 88 0.77 0.99 6.82
N ASP A 89 1.07 0.73 8.08
CA ASP A 89 0.83 1.71 9.14
C ASP A 89 1.66 2.97 8.90
N LEU A 90 2.90 2.82 8.48
CA LEU A 90 3.76 3.95 8.14
C LEU A 90 3.18 4.74 6.97
N PHE A 91 2.70 4.05 5.95
CA PHE A 91 2.08 4.72 4.80
C PHE A 91 0.86 5.53 5.23
N LYS A 92 -0.04 4.92 5.99
CA LYS A 92 -1.26 5.59 6.45
C LYS A 92 -0.94 6.82 7.30
N LYS A 93 0.04 6.70 8.17
CA LYS A 93 0.45 7.80 9.02
C LYS A 93 0.99 8.97 8.20
N ARG A 94 1.90 8.69 7.30
CA ARG A 94 2.50 9.72 6.44
C ARG A 94 1.46 10.36 5.53
N ALA A 95 0.58 9.55 4.96
CA ALA A 95 -0.48 10.06 4.09
C ALA A 95 -1.42 10.99 4.87
N THR A 96 -1.78 10.61 6.10
CA THR A 96 -2.61 11.46 6.94
C THR A 96 -1.95 12.82 7.17
N GLU A 97 -0.65 12.82 7.41
CA GLU A 97 0.10 14.06 7.65
C GLU A 97 0.15 14.96 6.42
N ILE A 98 0.43 14.39 5.25
CA ILE A 98 0.60 15.21 4.04
C ILE A 98 -0.72 15.60 3.39
N LEU A 99 -1.76 14.80 3.53
CA LEU A 99 -3.05 15.07 2.90
C LEU A 99 -3.97 15.90 3.78
N GLY A 100 -3.74 15.92 5.09
CA GLY A 100 -4.51 16.74 6.00
C GLY A 100 -5.85 16.17 6.43
N PHE A 101 -6.09 14.88 6.16
CA PHE A 101 -7.27 14.19 6.68
C PHE A 101 -6.89 12.76 7.07
N ALA A 102 -7.70 12.14 7.93
CA ALA A 102 -7.40 10.81 8.42
C ALA A 102 -7.48 9.78 7.29
N VAL A 103 -6.36 9.13 6.98
CA VAL A 103 -6.27 8.11 5.95
C VAL A 103 -6.34 6.74 6.62
N GLY A 104 -7.27 5.92 6.15
CA GLY A 104 -7.45 4.57 6.67
C GLY A 104 -8.42 3.80 5.81
N GLU A 105 -8.76 2.61 6.24
CA GLU A 105 -9.66 1.75 5.49
C GLU A 105 -11.11 2.11 5.79
N PRO A 106 -11.98 2.22 4.76
CA PRO A 106 -13.38 2.51 4.99
C PRO A 106 -14.04 1.52 5.95
N GLU A 107 -13.61 0.26 5.91
CA GLU A 107 -14.12 -0.78 6.80
C GLU A 107 -13.83 -0.49 8.27
N ASP A 108 -12.79 0.27 8.54
CA ASP A 108 -12.39 0.63 9.90
C ASP A 108 -12.98 1.97 10.34
N GLY A 109 -13.90 2.52 9.57
CA GLY A 109 -14.57 3.76 9.95
C GLY A 109 -13.98 5.02 9.34
N PHE A 110 -13.17 4.90 8.29
CA PHE A 110 -12.58 6.07 7.62
C PHE A 110 -13.38 6.36 6.35
N PRO A 111 -14.31 7.33 6.38
CA PRO A 111 -15.14 7.59 5.21
C PRO A 111 -14.34 8.27 4.10
N PHE A 112 -14.84 8.12 2.88
CA PHE A 112 -14.28 8.85 1.75
C PHE A 112 -14.59 10.34 1.88
N ILE A 113 -13.64 11.18 1.47
CA ILE A 113 -13.84 12.61 1.40
C ILE A 113 -14.59 12.89 0.10
N ILE A 114 -15.59 13.77 0.18
CA ILE A 114 -16.34 14.20 -1.00
C ILE A 114 -15.60 15.38 -1.61
N TRP A 115 -15.13 15.21 -2.82
CA TRP A 115 -14.41 16.26 -3.55
C TRP A 115 -15.37 17.03 -4.44
N GLU A 116 -15.29 18.34 -4.40
CA GLU A 116 -16.14 19.21 -5.22
C GLU A 116 -15.33 20.00 -6.23
#